data_d57b4158519f03834e52d3831c3d1741
#
_entry.id   d57b4158519f03834e52d3831c3d1741
#
_cell.length_a   1.000
_cell.length_b   1.000
_cell.length_c   1.000
_cell.angle_alpha   90.00
_cell.angle_beta   90.00
_cell.angle_gamma   90.00
#
_symmetry.space_group_name_H-M   'P 1'
#
loop_
_entity.id
_entity.type
_entity.pdbx_description
1 polymer ?
#
loop_
_entity_poly.entity_id
_entity_poly.type
_entity_poly.pdbx_seq_one_letter_code
_entity_poly.pdbx_strand_id
1 'polypeptide(L)'
;CAALVQGCTCRCAQQGVATGSTRRRGSAGPGFYTWGMSLLILGIESSCDETGVALVRSTGGVAVPTLLAHALHSQIEMHQAYGGVVPELASRDHIRRVLPLTEAVMAEAGQRLADVDVVAYTRGPGLAGALLVGAGVACALGAALDKPVLGVHHLEGHLLSPFLSADPPEFPFVALLVSGGHTQLMRVDGVGRYELLGETIDDAAGEAFDKSAKLMGLGYPGGPALSRLAEQGSATAFKLPRPLLHSGNLDFSFAGLKTAVLTQAKKLGDELQARKADLAASTEAAIVDVLVRKTLTALRQTGLQRVVVAGGVGANRHLRSQLNAACTQQKVRVHYPELHLCTDNGAMIAMAAALRLQAGQQTANRDYAFDVKPRWPLHALAAS
;
A
#
# COMPACT_ATOMS: atom_id res chain seq x y z
N CYS A 1 35.39 2.27 34.27
CA CYS A 1 36.42 3.31 34.20
C CYS A 1 35.71 4.64 34.16
N ALA A 2 35.85 5.36 35.31
CA ALA A 2 35.35 6.72 35.46
C ALA A 2 36.39 7.75 34.95
N ALA A 3 35.90 8.95 34.73
CA ALA A 3 36.51 10.27 34.58
C ALA A 3 36.63 10.81 33.15
N LEU A 4 35.86 11.82 32.90
CA LEU A 4 36.25 13.21 32.70
C LEU A 4 35.06 14.04 32.24
N VAL A 5 34.46 14.75 33.22
CA VAL A 5 33.61 15.92 32.98
C VAL A 5 34.38 17.13 33.53
N GLN A 6 34.83 18.00 32.68
CA GLN A 6 35.25 19.38 32.99
C GLN A 6 34.66 20.28 31.91
N GLY A 7 33.71 21.07 32.21
CA GLY A 7 33.58 22.40 32.62
C GLY A 7 33.96 23.40 31.53
N CYS A 8 32.95 23.92 30.71
CA CYS A 8 33.11 25.13 29.92
C CYS A 8 32.05 26.15 30.35
N THR A 9 32.44 27.09 31.20
CA THR A 9 31.68 28.29 31.55
C THR A 9 31.93 29.38 30.51
N CYS A 10 30.94 29.76 29.73
CA CYS A 10 31.01 30.91 28.86
C CYS A 10 30.31 32.11 29.51
N ARG A 11 31.06 33.15 29.82
CA ARG A 11 30.53 34.42 30.33
C ARG A 11 29.82 35.18 29.21
N CYS A 12 28.58 35.57 29.43
CA CYS A 12 27.89 36.56 28.66
C CYS A 12 28.33 37.98 29.09
N ALA A 13 28.83 38.71 28.11
CA ALA A 13 29.00 40.19 28.24
C ALA A 13 27.70 40.87 27.83
N GLN A 14 27.17 41.70 28.72
CA GLN A 14 26.05 42.62 28.43
C GLN A 14 26.59 43.82 27.66
N GLN A 15 25.95 44.18 26.54
CA GLN A 15 25.99 45.53 26.02
C GLN A 15 24.71 45.85 25.20
N GLY A 16 24.04 46.92 25.66
CA GLY A 16 23.47 47.97 24.80
C GLY A 16 22.05 47.81 24.25
N VAL A 17 21.13 48.49 24.93
CA VAL A 17 19.78 48.77 24.49
C VAL A 17 19.77 49.61 23.18
N ALA A 18 19.02 49.15 22.18
CA ALA A 18 18.50 50.03 21.11
C ALA A 18 17.02 49.69 20.90
N THR A 19 16.18 50.68 21.12
CA THR A 19 14.73 50.65 20.94
C THR A 19 14.39 50.64 19.47
N GLY A 20 13.69 49.56 19.00
CA GLY A 20 13.20 49.49 17.64
C GLY A 20 11.95 48.61 17.56
N SER A 21 10.82 49.24 17.39
CA SER A 21 9.54 48.85 16.79
C SER A 21 9.19 47.35 16.86
N THR A 22 8.36 46.97 17.83
CA THR A 22 7.70 45.65 17.90
C THR A 22 6.70 45.51 16.76
N ARG A 23 7.11 44.87 15.65
CA ARG A 23 6.17 44.14 14.81
C ARG A 23 5.76 42.89 15.56
N ARG A 24 4.53 42.88 16.07
CA ARG A 24 3.85 41.64 16.57
C ARG A 24 3.89 40.63 15.43
N ARG A 25 4.70 39.56 15.61
CA ARG A 25 4.50 38.32 14.87
C ARG A 25 3.16 37.77 15.36
N GLY A 26 2.16 37.84 14.50
CA GLY A 26 0.90 37.14 14.71
C GLY A 26 1.21 35.65 14.86
N SER A 27 0.72 35.05 15.93
CA SER A 27 0.64 33.59 16.06
C SER A 27 -0.17 33.09 14.87
N ALA A 28 0.50 32.44 13.92
CA ALA A 28 -0.17 31.69 12.88
C ALA A 28 -0.93 30.56 13.58
N GLY A 29 -2.24 30.68 13.63
CA GLY A 29 -3.15 29.60 14.01
C GLY A 29 -2.94 28.38 13.08
N PRO A 30 -3.54 27.22 13.39
CA PRO A 30 -3.37 26.00 12.59
C PRO A 30 -3.65 26.35 11.13
N GLY A 31 -2.61 26.22 10.29
CA GLY A 31 -2.65 26.65 8.90
C GLY A 31 -3.66 25.84 8.13
N PHE A 32 -4.81 26.43 7.85
CA PHE A 32 -5.68 25.99 6.78
C PHE A 32 -4.89 26.11 5.46
N TYR A 33 -4.55 24.96 4.85
CA TYR A 33 -4.07 24.96 3.47
C TYR A 33 -5.23 25.47 2.62
N THR A 34 -5.13 26.72 2.19
CA THR A 34 -6.18 27.37 1.40
C THR A 34 -6.32 26.67 0.05
N TRP A 35 -7.56 26.38 -0.33
CA TRP A 35 -7.94 25.92 -1.65
C TRP A 35 -7.24 26.77 -2.73
N GLY A 36 -6.32 26.16 -3.51
CA GLY A 36 -5.65 26.83 -4.62
C GLY A 36 -4.12 26.80 -4.60
N MET A 37 -3.46 26.34 -3.53
CA MET A 37 -2.00 26.24 -3.49
C MET A 37 -1.51 24.89 -4.02
N SER A 38 -0.44 24.94 -4.84
CA SER A 38 0.29 23.76 -5.22
C SER A 38 1.12 23.27 -4.04
N LEU A 39 1.01 21.96 -3.69
CA LEU A 39 1.79 21.32 -2.62
C LEU A 39 2.70 20.27 -3.21
N LEU A 40 3.93 20.23 -2.74
CA LEU A 40 4.91 19.19 -3.03
C LEU A 40 4.98 18.20 -1.86
N ILE A 41 4.58 16.96 -2.07
CA ILE A 41 4.38 15.96 -1.03
C ILE A 41 5.37 14.82 -1.25
N LEU A 42 6.24 14.61 -0.25
CA LEU A 42 7.15 13.46 -0.19
C LEU A 42 6.44 12.31 0.54
N GLY A 43 6.29 11.16 -0.10
CA GLY A 43 5.69 9.96 0.49
C GLY A 43 6.72 8.89 0.77
N ILE A 44 6.66 8.31 1.98
CA ILE A 44 7.55 7.24 2.45
C ILE A 44 6.71 6.01 2.80
N GLU A 45 7.00 4.89 2.14
CA GLU A 45 6.43 3.57 2.41
C GLU A 45 7.49 2.65 2.99
N SER A 46 7.17 1.99 4.11
CA SER A 46 8.07 1.02 4.76
C SER A 46 7.31 -0.02 5.59
N SER A 47 6.07 -0.37 5.22
CA SER A 47 5.20 -1.18 6.09
C SER A 47 5.55 -2.67 6.13
N CYS A 48 6.27 -3.19 5.13
CA CYS A 48 6.59 -4.63 5.03
C CYS A 48 8.03 -4.87 4.53
N ASP A 49 8.21 -5.28 3.30
CA ASP A 49 9.50 -5.67 2.71
C ASP A 49 9.87 -4.83 1.47
N GLU A 50 9.12 -3.79 1.18
CA GLU A 50 9.49 -2.76 0.21
C GLU A 50 9.76 -1.41 0.91
N THR A 51 10.87 -0.76 0.54
CA THR A 51 11.11 0.63 0.89
C THR A 51 10.81 1.49 -0.31
N GLY A 52 9.76 2.30 -0.22
CA GLY A 52 9.34 3.19 -1.31
C GLY A 52 9.41 4.66 -0.93
N VAL A 53 9.91 5.49 -1.84
CA VAL A 53 9.86 6.95 -1.71
C VAL A 53 9.33 7.54 -3.01
N ALA A 54 8.50 8.56 -2.91
CA ALA A 54 7.99 9.26 -4.09
C ALA A 54 7.69 10.72 -3.81
N LEU A 55 7.66 11.51 -4.88
CA LEU A 55 7.33 12.92 -4.87
C LEU A 55 6.11 13.16 -5.74
N VAL A 56 5.05 13.70 -5.15
CA VAL A 56 3.78 14.04 -5.82
C VAL A 56 3.52 15.53 -5.72
N ARG A 57 3.06 16.15 -6.80
CA ARG A 57 2.60 17.52 -6.83
C ARG A 57 1.07 17.57 -6.89
N SER A 58 0.47 18.20 -5.89
CA SER A 58 -0.94 18.57 -5.85
C SER A 58 -1.07 20.01 -6.33
N THR A 59 -1.96 20.28 -7.27
CA THR A 59 -2.15 21.63 -7.84
C THR A 59 -3.32 22.39 -7.21
N GLY A 60 -3.92 21.85 -6.16
CA GLY A 60 -5.12 22.40 -5.54
C GLY A 60 -6.40 22.12 -6.34
N GLY A 61 -7.55 22.36 -5.71
CA GLY A 61 -8.85 22.07 -6.33
C GLY A 61 -9.13 20.57 -6.49
N VAL A 62 -9.87 20.22 -7.55
CA VAL A 62 -10.28 18.83 -7.86
C VAL A 62 -9.33 18.12 -8.84
N ALA A 63 -8.23 18.74 -9.23
CA ALA A 63 -7.28 18.15 -10.16
C ALA A 63 -6.55 16.96 -9.51
N VAL A 64 -6.40 15.88 -10.28
CA VAL A 64 -5.65 14.70 -9.81
C VAL A 64 -4.18 15.10 -9.62
N PRO A 65 -3.57 14.79 -8.46
CA PRO A 65 -2.16 15.07 -8.23
C PRO A 65 -1.25 14.32 -9.21
N THR A 66 -0.10 14.90 -9.51
CA THR A 66 0.86 14.36 -10.48
C THR A 66 2.06 13.73 -9.79
N LEU A 67 2.40 12.50 -10.15
CA LEU A 67 3.66 11.85 -9.74
C LEU A 67 4.82 12.50 -10.49
N LEU A 68 5.82 13.00 -9.77
CA LEU A 68 7.03 13.62 -10.34
C LEU A 68 8.17 12.63 -10.45
N ALA A 69 8.41 11.83 -9.40
CA ALA A 69 9.43 10.81 -9.35
C ALA A 69 9.09 9.78 -8.27
N HIS A 70 9.58 8.56 -8.43
CA HIS A 70 9.48 7.52 -7.39
C HIS A 70 10.66 6.56 -7.48
N ALA A 71 11.07 6.04 -6.32
CA ALA A 71 12.08 5.00 -6.21
C ALA A 71 11.62 3.92 -5.23
N LEU A 72 11.96 2.68 -5.55
CA LEU A 72 11.58 1.49 -4.80
C LEU A 72 12.79 0.58 -4.62
N HIS A 73 12.97 0.08 -3.40
CA HIS A 73 13.88 -1.02 -3.10
C HIS A 73 13.09 -2.19 -2.51
N SER A 74 13.16 -3.34 -3.18
CA SER A 74 12.53 -4.57 -2.70
C SER A 74 13.55 -5.45 -1.97
N GLN A 75 13.14 -6.00 -0.84
CA GLN A 75 13.94 -6.88 0.01
C GLN A 75 13.70 -8.37 -0.30
N ILE A 76 13.01 -8.69 -1.40
CA ILE A 76 12.65 -10.06 -1.78
C ILE A 76 13.87 -10.99 -1.76
N GLU A 77 14.99 -10.58 -2.36
CA GLU A 77 16.21 -11.40 -2.41
C GLU A 77 16.73 -11.76 -1.01
N MET A 78 16.71 -10.78 -0.10
CA MET A 78 17.13 -11.00 1.29
C MET A 78 16.22 -12.00 2.00
N HIS A 79 14.93 -11.97 1.74
CA HIS A 79 13.94 -12.81 2.41
C HIS A 79 13.78 -14.20 1.79
N GLN A 80 14.25 -14.42 0.55
CA GLN A 80 14.17 -15.71 -0.14
C GLN A 80 14.79 -16.85 0.67
N ALA A 81 15.94 -16.63 1.30
CA ALA A 81 16.64 -17.63 2.11
C ALA A 81 15.82 -18.11 3.32
N TYR A 82 14.87 -17.30 3.78
CA TYR A 82 14.01 -17.59 4.92
C TYR A 82 12.63 -18.09 4.50
N GLY A 83 12.31 -18.03 3.20
CA GLY A 83 11.01 -18.45 2.66
C GLY A 83 9.84 -17.56 3.10
N GLY A 84 10.10 -16.30 3.42
CA GLY A 84 9.13 -15.27 3.82
C GLY A 84 9.79 -14.11 4.56
N VAL A 85 9.05 -13.04 4.81
CA VAL A 85 9.56 -11.81 5.43
C VAL A 85 9.99 -12.06 6.87
N VAL A 86 11.20 -11.62 7.22
CA VAL A 86 11.74 -11.57 8.58
C VAL A 86 11.66 -10.13 9.08
N PRO A 87 10.74 -9.78 10.02
CA PRO A 87 10.43 -8.40 10.36
C PRO A 87 11.63 -7.57 10.84
N GLU A 88 12.55 -8.18 11.59
CA GLU A 88 13.74 -7.49 12.08
C GLU A 88 14.72 -7.15 10.97
N LEU A 89 14.93 -8.04 10.01
CA LEU A 89 15.78 -7.78 8.85
C LEU A 89 15.16 -6.69 7.98
N ALA A 90 13.85 -6.74 7.77
CA ALA A 90 13.13 -5.71 7.03
C ALA A 90 13.34 -4.33 7.65
N SER A 91 13.14 -4.19 8.96
CA SER A 91 13.32 -2.93 9.68
C SER A 91 14.75 -2.37 9.55
N ARG A 92 15.76 -3.23 9.66
CA ARG A 92 17.17 -2.84 9.52
C ARG A 92 17.53 -2.37 8.12
N ASP A 93 16.95 -2.99 7.09
CA ASP A 93 17.21 -2.59 5.71
C ASP A 93 16.49 -1.28 5.37
N HIS A 94 15.26 -1.05 5.83
CA HIS A 94 14.57 0.23 5.66
C HIS A 94 15.42 1.41 6.13
N ILE A 95 16.09 1.31 7.30
CA ILE A 95 16.97 2.36 7.83
C ILE A 95 18.06 2.75 6.82
N ARG A 96 18.59 1.76 6.09
CA ARG A 96 19.67 1.97 5.10
C ARG A 96 19.15 2.55 3.79
N ARG A 97 17.87 2.33 3.45
CA ARG A 97 17.32 2.63 2.13
C ARG A 97 16.56 3.95 2.05
N VAL A 98 15.86 4.34 3.10
CA VAL A 98 14.95 5.50 3.03
C VAL A 98 15.65 6.78 2.58
N LEU A 99 16.80 7.13 3.17
CA LEU A 99 17.50 8.38 2.81
C LEU A 99 18.10 8.34 1.40
N PRO A 100 18.84 7.30 0.98
CA PRO A 100 19.33 7.21 -0.41
C PRO A 100 18.22 7.25 -1.46
N LEU A 101 17.06 6.58 -1.20
CA LEU A 101 15.92 6.65 -2.10
C LEU A 101 15.31 8.06 -2.11
N THR A 102 15.27 8.74 -0.97
CA THR A 102 14.81 10.14 -0.91
C THR A 102 15.69 11.05 -1.76
N GLU A 103 17.01 10.94 -1.64
CA GLU A 103 17.95 11.71 -2.44
C GLU A 103 17.79 11.43 -3.95
N ALA A 104 17.64 10.16 -4.33
CA ALA A 104 17.41 9.76 -5.72
C ALA A 104 16.10 10.37 -6.29
N VAL A 105 15.00 10.29 -5.55
CA VAL A 105 13.69 10.87 -5.95
C VAL A 105 13.77 12.38 -6.09
N MET A 106 14.42 13.07 -5.16
CA MET A 106 14.57 14.53 -5.22
C MET A 106 15.44 14.96 -6.42
N ALA A 107 16.52 14.23 -6.70
CA ALA A 107 17.38 14.48 -7.84
C ALA A 107 16.66 14.25 -9.18
N GLU A 108 15.92 13.13 -9.31
CA GLU A 108 15.14 12.81 -10.50
C GLU A 108 14.06 13.86 -10.77
N ALA A 109 13.37 14.32 -9.71
CA ALA A 109 12.35 15.36 -9.82
C ALA A 109 12.92 16.78 -10.03
N GLY A 110 14.24 16.98 -9.94
CA GLY A 110 14.87 18.29 -10.00
C GLY A 110 14.42 19.23 -8.88
N GLN A 111 14.13 18.69 -7.70
CA GLN A 111 13.64 19.45 -6.54
C GLN A 111 14.64 19.32 -5.37
N ARG A 112 14.60 20.29 -4.46
CA ARG A 112 15.38 20.25 -3.22
C ARG A 112 14.49 19.80 -2.05
N LEU A 113 15.03 19.19 -1.04
CA LEU A 113 14.29 18.82 0.17
C LEU A 113 13.59 20.05 0.83
N ALA A 114 14.20 21.22 0.76
CA ALA A 114 13.60 22.47 1.27
C ALA A 114 12.31 22.86 0.53
N ASP A 115 12.12 22.40 -0.71
CA ASP A 115 10.96 22.72 -1.54
C ASP A 115 9.75 21.82 -1.22
N VAL A 116 9.97 20.71 -0.45
CA VAL A 116 8.88 19.85 0.05
C VAL A 116 7.97 20.62 1.00
N ASP A 117 6.66 20.49 0.85
CA ASP A 117 5.67 21.14 1.69
C ASP A 117 5.14 20.24 2.80
N VAL A 118 5.03 18.92 2.51
CA VAL A 118 4.51 17.91 3.45
C VAL A 118 5.32 16.62 3.30
N VAL A 119 5.67 16.00 4.43
CA VAL A 119 6.25 14.64 4.45
C VAL A 119 5.18 13.66 4.91
N ALA A 120 4.73 12.79 4.01
CA ALA A 120 3.77 11.74 4.31
C ALA A 120 4.48 10.40 4.55
N TYR A 121 3.95 9.59 5.45
CA TYR A 121 4.50 8.28 5.75
C TYR A 121 3.41 7.25 6.06
N THR A 122 3.71 5.99 5.86
CA THR A 122 2.80 4.91 6.23
C THR A 122 2.77 4.76 7.75
N ARG A 123 1.62 5.09 8.35
CA ARG A 123 1.39 4.94 9.78
C ARG A 123 0.97 3.52 10.16
N GLY A 124 0.40 2.78 9.22
CA GLY A 124 -0.11 1.42 9.37
C GLY A 124 -1.26 1.12 8.40
N PRO A 125 -1.74 -0.14 8.39
CA PRO A 125 -1.18 -1.31 9.07
C PRO A 125 0.14 -1.77 8.46
N GLY A 126 0.85 -2.68 9.19
CA GLY A 126 2.13 -3.25 8.75
C GLY A 126 2.98 -3.80 9.89
N LEU A 127 4.22 -4.14 9.61
CA LEU A 127 5.19 -4.62 10.59
C LEU A 127 5.63 -3.46 11.49
N ALA A 128 5.45 -3.61 12.81
CA ALA A 128 5.67 -2.52 13.76
C ALA A 128 7.07 -1.87 13.62
N GLY A 129 8.14 -2.68 13.57
CA GLY A 129 9.50 -2.18 13.44
C GLY A 129 9.77 -1.47 12.10
N ALA A 130 9.21 -1.98 11.03
CA ALA A 130 9.31 -1.39 9.69
C ALA A 130 8.58 -0.04 9.62
N LEU A 131 7.34 0.02 10.12
CA LEU A 131 6.55 1.27 10.23
C LEU A 131 7.28 2.34 11.05
N LEU A 132 7.89 1.96 12.19
CA LEU A 132 8.64 2.88 13.05
C LEU A 132 9.81 3.53 12.32
N VAL A 133 10.46 2.83 11.39
CA VAL A 133 11.55 3.40 10.58
C VAL A 133 11.03 4.51 9.68
N GLY A 134 10.01 4.24 8.87
CA GLY A 134 9.44 5.25 7.96
C GLY A 134 8.87 6.45 8.71
N ALA A 135 8.12 6.21 9.79
CA ALA A 135 7.57 7.27 10.63
C ALA A 135 8.68 8.12 11.28
N GLY A 136 9.71 7.46 11.85
CA GLY A 136 10.84 8.15 12.47
C GLY A 136 11.62 9.02 11.49
N VAL A 137 11.92 8.51 10.30
CA VAL A 137 12.61 9.28 9.25
C VAL A 137 11.74 10.45 8.76
N ALA A 138 10.45 10.21 8.53
CA ALA A 138 9.52 11.27 8.09
C ALA A 138 9.43 12.40 9.12
N CYS A 139 9.27 12.07 10.41
CA CYS A 139 9.22 13.06 11.49
C CYS A 139 10.55 13.79 11.68
N ALA A 140 11.68 13.10 11.55
CA ALA A 140 13.00 13.72 11.62
C ALA A 140 13.23 14.70 10.45
N LEU A 141 12.86 14.33 9.22
CA LEU A 141 12.91 15.22 8.06
C LEU A 141 11.97 16.42 8.24
N GLY A 142 10.74 16.18 8.71
CA GLY A 142 9.78 17.24 9.00
C GLY A 142 10.33 18.24 10.00
N ALA A 143 10.88 17.76 11.10
CA ALA A 143 11.48 18.60 12.14
C ALA A 143 12.71 19.39 11.64
N ALA A 144 13.61 18.72 10.89
CA ALA A 144 14.82 19.36 10.37
C ALA A 144 14.53 20.46 9.34
N LEU A 145 13.45 20.30 8.56
CA LEU A 145 13.05 21.20 7.49
C LEU A 145 11.94 22.18 7.90
N ASP A 146 11.44 22.09 9.13
CA ASP A 146 10.24 22.81 9.63
C ASP A 146 9.02 22.57 8.71
N LYS A 147 8.82 21.33 8.27
CA LYS A 147 7.70 20.91 7.42
C LYS A 147 6.72 20.02 8.16
N PRO A 148 5.41 20.18 7.93
CA PRO A 148 4.41 19.33 8.56
C PRO A 148 4.51 17.89 8.04
N VAL A 149 4.09 16.96 8.90
CA VAL A 149 4.07 15.52 8.60
C VAL A 149 2.64 15.00 8.58
N LEU A 150 2.41 13.90 7.84
CA LEU A 150 1.11 13.27 7.69
C LEU A 150 1.22 11.75 7.70
N GLY A 151 0.64 11.10 8.71
CA GLY A 151 0.52 9.65 8.74
C GLY A 151 -0.64 9.16 7.87
N VAL A 152 -0.37 8.25 6.93
CA VAL A 152 -1.31 7.71 5.96
C VAL A 152 -1.61 6.24 6.25
N HIS A 153 -2.81 5.81 5.95
CA HIS A 153 -3.21 4.41 6.05
C HIS A 153 -2.73 3.63 4.80
N HIS A 154 -1.96 2.57 5.01
CA HIS A 154 -1.37 1.75 3.94
C HIS A 154 -2.40 1.26 2.91
N LEU A 155 -3.53 0.68 3.38
CA LEU A 155 -4.57 0.16 2.48
C LEU A 155 -5.31 1.28 1.74
N GLU A 156 -5.40 2.47 2.30
CA GLU A 156 -5.91 3.64 1.59
C GLU A 156 -4.96 4.06 0.48
N GLY A 157 -3.63 3.97 0.71
CA GLY A 157 -2.63 4.16 -0.32
C GLY A 157 -2.89 3.25 -1.52
N HIS A 158 -3.05 1.95 -1.29
CA HIS A 158 -3.43 1.01 -2.35
C HIS A 158 -4.75 1.37 -3.04
N LEU A 159 -5.77 1.68 -2.25
CA LEU A 159 -7.11 1.97 -2.76
C LEU A 159 -7.14 3.19 -3.69
N LEU A 160 -6.31 4.18 -3.39
CA LEU A 160 -6.22 5.44 -4.15
C LEU A 160 -5.09 5.41 -5.20
N SER A 161 -4.26 4.37 -5.25
CA SER A 161 -3.17 4.26 -6.24
C SER A 161 -3.62 4.30 -7.71
N PRO A 162 -4.83 3.82 -8.12
CA PRO A 162 -5.30 3.98 -9.49
C PRO A 162 -5.55 5.41 -9.94
N PHE A 163 -5.60 6.38 -9.01
CA PHE A 163 -5.62 7.80 -9.38
C PHE A 163 -4.29 8.29 -10.00
N LEU A 164 -3.21 7.49 -9.86
CA LEU A 164 -1.93 7.72 -10.55
C LEU A 164 -1.92 7.23 -12.01
N SER A 165 -2.94 6.48 -12.44
CA SER A 165 -3.01 5.96 -13.81
C SER A 165 -3.46 7.04 -14.80
N ALA A 166 -3.21 6.77 -16.10
CA ALA A 166 -3.66 7.63 -17.18
C ALA A 166 -5.21 7.72 -17.28
N ASP A 167 -5.92 6.73 -16.74
CA ASP A 167 -7.39 6.66 -16.67
C ASP A 167 -7.84 6.57 -15.21
N PRO A 168 -7.80 7.68 -14.44
CA PRO A 168 -8.16 7.66 -13.03
C PRO A 168 -9.65 7.35 -12.83
N PRO A 169 -10.01 6.60 -11.77
CA PRO A 169 -11.41 6.34 -11.46
C PRO A 169 -12.12 7.60 -10.96
N GLU A 170 -13.44 7.62 -11.11
CA GLU A 170 -14.31 8.59 -10.46
C GLU A 170 -15.10 7.90 -9.33
N PHE A 171 -15.34 8.62 -8.23
CA PHE A 171 -16.21 8.16 -7.16
C PHE A 171 -17.70 8.21 -7.59
N PRO A 172 -18.58 7.34 -7.05
CA PRO A 172 -18.26 6.17 -6.24
C PRO A 172 -17.86 4.96 -7.08
N PHE A 173 -17.17 3.99 -6.46
CA PHE A 173 -16.80 2.71 -7.07
C PHE A 173 -16.77 1.56 -6.05
N VAL A 174 -16.83 0.31 -6.54
CA VAL A 174 -16.47 -0.88 -5.75
C VAL A 174 -14.97 -1.07 -5.82
N ALA A 175 -14.32 -1.33 -4.70
CA ALA A 175 -12.90 -1.69 -4.69
C ALA A 175 -12.73 -3.16 -4.32
N LEU A 176 -11.91 -3.87 -5.10
CA LEU A 176 -11.33 -5.17 -4.75
C LEU A 176 -9.88 -4.92 -4.33
N LEU A 177 -9.64 -4.92 -3.02
CA LEU A 177 -8.32 -4.79 -2.44
C LEU A 177 -7.76 -6.19 -2.19
N VAL A 178 -6.71 -6.57 -2.93
CA VAL A 178 -6.12 -7.91 -2.89
C VAL A 178 -4.59 -7.85 -2.82
N SER A 179 -4.05 -8.19 -1.66
CA SER A 179 -2.61 -8.19 -1.37
C SER A 179 -2.16 -9.48 -0.70
N GLY A 180 -0.90 -9.54 -0.28
CA GLY A 180 -0.36 -10.66 0.51
C GLY A 180 -1.12 -10.86 1.82
N GLY A 181 -1.54 -9.78 2.50
CA GLY A 181 -2.17 -9.85 3.82
C GLY A 181 -3.67 -9.50 3.83
N HIS A 182 -4.24 -8.98 2.75
CA HIS A 182 -5.62 -8.50 2.73
C HIS A 182 -6.38 -8.97 1.51
N THR A 183 -7.66 -9.29 1.71
CA THR A 183 -8.63 -9.51 0.64
C THR A 183 -9.96 -8.92 1.10
N GLN A 184 -10.33 -7.77 0.52
CA GLN A 184 -11.50 -7.00 0.93
C GLN A 184 -12.26 -6.48 -0.29
N LEU A 185 -13.59 -6.45 -0.19
CA LEU A 185 -14.49 -5.71 -1.07
C LEU A 185 -15.02 -4.51 -0.31
N MET A 186 -14.93 -3.35 -0.92
CA MET A 186 -15.35 -2.09 -0.31
C MET A 186 -16.20 -1.27 -1.28
N ARG A 187 -17.15 -0.53 -0.75
CA ARG A 187 -17.75 0.60 -1.42
C ARG A 187 -16.99 1.86 -1.06
N VAL A 188 -16.62 2.63 -2.06
CA VAL A 188 -15.81 3.85 -1.92
C VAL A 188 -16.63 5.00 -2.47
N ASP A 189 -17.17 5.82 -1.57
CA ASP A 189 -17.98 6.99 -1.94
C ASP A 189 -17.13 8.27 -2.08
N GLY A 190 -15.89 8.24 -1.63
CA GLY A 190 -14.94 9.35 -1.69
C GLY A 190 -13.75 9.10 -0.79
N VAL A 191 -12.78 9.98 -0.79
CA VAL A 191 -11.61 9.92 0.09
C VAL A 191 -12.06 9.91 1.55
N GLY A 192 -11.60 8.94 2.35
CA GLY A 192 -11.99 8.77 3.76
C GLY A 192 -13.40 8.20 3.98
N ARG A 193 -14.16 7.85 2.93
CA ARG A 193 -15.52 7.29 3.03
C ARG A 193 -15.57 5.90 2.44
N TYR A 194 -15.30 4.91 3.29
CA TYR A 194 -15.14 3.51 2.94
C TYR A 194 -16.11 2.65 3.72
N GLU A 195 -16.91 1.85 3.01
CA GLU A 195 -17.82 0.85 3.57
C GLU A 195 -17.27 -0.54 3.24
N LEU A 196 -17.03 -1.36 4.26
CA LEU A 196 -16.63 -2.75 4.07
C LEU A 196 -17.84 -3.58 3.65
N LEU A 197 -17.76 -4.21 2.49
CA LEU A 197 -18.82 -5.07 1.95
C LEU A 197 -18.58 -6.55 2.29
N GLY A 198 -17.32 -6.95 2.37
CA GLY A 198 -16.88 -8.30 2.73
C GLY A 198 -15.37 -8.38 2.76
N GLU A 199 -14.86 -9.33 3.53
CA GLU A 199 -13.42 -9.56 3.68
C GLU A 199 -13.10 -11.04 3.85
N THR A 200 -11.82 -11.39 3.78
CA THR A 200 -11.41 -12.75 4.09
C THR A 200 -11.55 -13.06 5.57
N ILE A 201 -12.12 -14.22 5.88
CA ILE A 201 -12.28 -14.71 7.27
C ILE A 201 -11.08 -15.56 7.74
N ASP A 202 -10.15 -15.87 6.83
CA ASP A 202 -8.98 -16.69 7.09
C ASP A 202 -7.78 -16.21 6.27
N ASP A 203 -7.17 -17.02 5.39
CA ASP A 203 -6.04 -16.61 4.56
C ASP A 203 -6.46 -15.54 3.52
N ALA A 204 -5.61 -14.56 3.27
CA ALA A 204 -5.78 -13.65 2.14
C ALA A 204 -5.48 -14.34 0.80
N ALA A 205 -5.98 -13.78 -0.31
CA ALA A 205 -5.75 -14.36 -1.64
C ALA A 205 -4.25 -14.47 -1.99
N GLY A 206 -3.45 -13.43 -1.70
CA GLY A 206 -2.00 -13.47 -1.92
C GLY A 206 -1.31 -14.51 -1.05
N GLU A 207 -1.71 -14.61 0.20
CA GLU A 207 -1.24 -15.65 1.12
C GLU A 207 -1.61 -17.06 0.62
N ALA A 208 -2.80 -17.25 0.03
CA ALA A 208 -3.20 -18.50 -0.59
C ALA A 208 -2.32 -18.84 -1.80
N PHE A 209 -1.96 -17.87 -2.63
CA PHE A 209 -0.97 -18.05 -3.70
C PHE A 209 0.39 -18.47 -3.15
N ASP A 210 0.95 -17.77 -2.19
CA ASP A 210 2.28 -18.01 -1.63
C ASP A 210 2.36 -19.37 -0.93
N LYS A 211 1.36 -19.69 -0.10
CA LYS A 211 1.29 -20.97 0.59
C LYS A 211 1.15 -22.13 -0.40
N SER A 212 0.34 -22.00 -1.45
CA SER A 212 0.19 -23.01 -2.49
C SER A 212 1.47 -23.19 -3.30
N ALA A 213 2.15 -22.10 -3.65
CA ALA A 213 3.45 -22.13 -4.30
C ALA A 213 4.50 -22.86 -3.47
N LYS A 214 4.56 -22.58 -2.16
CA LYS A 214 5.45 -23.25 -1.22
C LYS A 214 5.20 -24.76 -1.16
N LEU A 215 3.92 -25.19 -1.16
CA LEU A 215 3.55 -26.62 -1.21
C LEU A 215 4.00 -27.32 -2.49
N MET A 216 4.12 -26.57 -3.58
CA MET A 216 4.62 -27.06 -4.86
C MET A 216 6.15 -26.93 -5.01
N GLY A 217 6.86 -26.46 -3.96
CA GLY A 217 8.31 -26.25 -4.02
C GLY A 217 8.71 -25.11 -4.98
N LEU A 218 7.84 -24.15 -5.21
CA LEU A 218 8.13 -22.91 -5.93
C LEU A 218 8.70 -21.89 -4.93
N GLY A 219 9.71 -21.14 -5.33
CA GLY A 219 10.41 -20.21 -4.46
C GLY A 219 9.52 -19.07 -3.93
N TYR A 220 10.16 -18.09 -3.29
CA TYR A 220 9.53 -16.85 -2.82
C TYR A 220 9.95 -15.69 -3.74
N PRO A 221 9.05 -14.77 -4.11
CA PRO A 221 7.61 -14.74 -3.81
C PRO A 221 6.85 -15.80 -4.60
N GLY A 222 5.93 -16.49 -3.91
CA GLY A 222 5.24 -17.65 -4.45
C GLY A 222 4.18 -17.30 -5.50
N GLY A 223 3.42 -16.21 -5.31
CA GLY A 223 2.36 -15.80 -6.22
C GLY A 223 2.81 -15.65 -7.66
N PRO A 224 3.81 -14.83 -7.98
CA PRO A 224 4.34 -14.70 -9.34
C PRO A 224 4.93 -16.00 -9.91
N ALA A 225 5.55 -16.82 -9.05
CA ALA A 225 6.10 -18.11 -9.49
C ALA A 225 4.99 -19.10 -9.87
N LEU A 226 3.94 -19.17 -9.06
CA LEU A 226 2.77 -20.00 -9.33
C LEU A 226 2.06 -19.56 -10.61
N SER A 227 1.84 -18.27 -10.80
CA SER A 227 1.16 -17.74 -11.97
C SER A 227 1.93 -18.00 -13.26
N ARG A 228 3.26 -17.84 -13.26
CA ARG A 228 4.09 -18.21 -14.43
C ARG A 228 4.00 -19.68 -14.76
N LEU A 229 3.97 -20.54 -13.75
CA LEU A 229 3.84 -21.99 -13.95
C LEU A 229 2.44 -22.36 -14.46
N ALA A 230 1.41 -21.69 -13.96
CA ALA A 230 0.02 -21.88 -14.35
C ALA A 230 -0.23 -21.64 -15.86
N GLU A 231 0.52 -20.73 -16.48
CA GLU A 231 0.44 -20.46 -17.93
C GLU A 231 0.73 -21.73 -18.78
N GLN A 232 1.42 -22.73 -18.22
CA GLN A 232 1.81 -23.96 -18.91
C GLN A 232 0.87 -25.14 -18.59
N GLY A 233 -0.12 -24.94 -17.73
CA GLY A 233 -1.00 -26.00 -17.24
C GLY A 233 -2.45 -25.80 -17.66
N SER A 234 -3.27 -26.82 -17.33
CA SER A 234 -4.72 -26.78 -17.55
C SER A 234 -5.47 -26.37 -16.28
N ALA A 235 -6.23 -25.30 -16.36
CA ALA A 235 -7.05 -24.79 -15.25
C ALA A 235 -8.18 -25.76 -14.82
N THR A 236 -8.53 -26.72 -15.66
CA THR A 236 -9.59 -27.70 -15.43
C THR A 236 -9.07 -29.09 -15.06
N ALA A 237 -7.73 -29.27 -14.97
CA ALA A 237 -7.11 -30.56 -14.68
C ALA A 237 -7.47 -31.12 -13.30
N PHE A 238 -7.66 -30.23 -12.30
CA PHE A 238 -8.04 -30.60 -10.95
C PHE A 238 -9.26 -29.82 -10.48
N LYS A 239 -10.26 -30.52 -9.94
CA LYS A 239 -11.44 -29.92 -9.35
C LYS A 239 -11.15 -29.46 -7.91
N LEU A 240 -10.64 -28.25 -7.76
CA LEU A 240 -10.37 -27.63 -6.46
C LEU A 240 -11.60 -26.88 -5.93
N PRO A 241 -11.77 -26.76 -4.61
CA PRO A 241 -12.91 -26.07 -4.02
C PRO A 241 -12.83 -24.55 -4.27
N ARG A 242 -13.99 -23.87 -4.25
CA ARG A 242 -14.18 -22.43 -4.22
C ARG A 242 -14.90 -22.08 -2.92
N PRO A 243 -14.14 -21.93 -1.82
CA PRO A 243 -14.79 -21.71 -0.52
C PRO A 243 -15.65 -20.47 -0.52
N LEU A 244 -16.75 -20.47 0.21
CA LEU A 244 -17.72 -19.39 0.35
C LEU A 244 -18.32 -18.80 -0.94
N LEU A 245 -18.06 -19.38 -2.12
CA LEU A 245 -18.54 -18.84 -3.38
C LEU A 245 -20.08 -18.70 -3.41
N HIS A 246 -20.80 -19.56 -2.72
CA HIS A 246 -22.27 -19.61 -2.66
C HIS A 246 -22.81 -19.31 -1.25
N SER A 247 -22.05 -18.63 -0.39
CA SER A 247 -22.45 -18.32 0.99
C SER A 247 -23.57 -17.27 1.12
N GLY A 248 -23.85 -16.55 0.04
CA GLY A 248 -24.83 -15.46 0.06
C GLY A 248 -24.29 -14.10 0.55
N ASN A 249 -23.14 -14.08 1.26
CA ASN A 249 -22.41 -12.88 1.64
C ASN A 249 -21.24 -12.59 0.69
N LEU A 250 -20.47 -11.52 0.95
CA LEU A 250 -19.32 -11.12 0.16
C LEU A 250 -17.97 -11.52 0.80
N ASP A 251 -17.98 -12.29 1.88
CA ASP A 251 -16.77 -12.75 2.55
C ASP A 251 -16.02 -13.80 1.72
N PHE A 252 -14.71 -13.85 1.91
CA PHE A 252 -13.80 -14.77 1.26
C PHE A 252 -13.25 -15.80 2.26
N SER A 253 -12.80 -16.94 1.74
CA SER A 253 -12.03 -17.92 2.47
C SER A 253 -11.12 -18.67 1.52
N PHE A 254 -9.86 -18.89 1.89
CA PHE A 254 -8.88 -19.59 1.07
C PHE A 254 -8.14 -20.72 1.84
N ALA A 255 -8.28 -20.83 3.16
CA ALA A 255 -7.61 -21.87 3.94
C ALA A 255 -8.02 -23.29 3.52
N GLY A 256 -9.31 -23.48 3.19
CA GLY A 256 -9.81 -24.74 2.66
C GLY A 256 -9.22 -25.11 1.30
N LEU A 257 -9.00 -24.13 0.43
CA LEU A 257 -8.34 -24.33 -0.87
C LEU A 257 -6.88 -24.81 -0.68
N LYS A 258 -6.12 -24.18 0.20
CA LYS A 258 -4.75 -24.58 0.53
C LYS A 258 -4.69 -26.07 0.96
N THR A 259 -5.61 -26.48 1.83
CA THR A 259 -5.70 -27.88 2.28
C THR A 259 -6.01 -28.84 1.12
N ALA A 260 -6.88 -28.42 0.19
CA ALA A 260 -7.19 -29.21 -1.01
C ALA A 260 -5.98 -29.33 -1.95
N VAL A 261 -5.22 -28.26 -2.14
CA VAL A 261 -3.96 -28.26 -2.91
C VAL A 261 -2.95 -29.21 -2.29
N LEU A 262 -2.74 -29.16 -0.98
CA LEU A 262 -1.85 -30.08 -0.27
C LEU A 262 -2.28 -31.55 -0.46
N THR A 263 -3.59 -31.81 -0.31
CA THR A 263 -4.14 -33.14 -0.51
C THR A 263 -3.92 -33.65 -1.93
N GLN A 264 -4.13 -32.79 -2.92
CA GLN A 264 -3.93 -33.15 -4.32
C GLN A 264 -2.45 -33.37 -4.64
N ALA A 265 -1.54 -32.53 -4.11
CA ALA A 265 -0.09 -32.72 -4.26
C ALA A 265 0.38 -34.05 -3.67
N LYS A 266 -0.13 -34.42 -2.48
CA LYS A 266 0.16 -35.72 -1.86
C LYS A 266 -0.38 -36.93 -2.67
N LYS A 267 -1.58 -36.80 -3.26
CA LYS A 267 -2.14 -37.83 -4.13
C LYS A 267 -1.34 -38.12 -5.39
N LEU A 268 -0.73 -37.03 -5.94
CA LEU A 268 0.10 -37.15 -7.13
C LEU A 268 1.44 -37.85 -6.85
N GLY A 269 1.95 -37.78 -5.63
CA GLY A 269 3.22 -38.39 -5.27
C GLY A 269 4.32 -38.09 -6.29
N ASP A 270 4.88 -39.12 -6.92
CA ASP A 270 5.95 -38.97 -7.92
C ASP A 270 5.51 -38.30 -9.21
N GLU A 271 4.21 -38.28 -9.52
CA GLU A 271 3.67 -37.58 -10.68
C GLU A 271 3.58 -36.06 -10.45
N LEU A 272 3.76 -35.58 -9.21
CA LEU A 272 3.62 -34.17 -8.89
C LEU A 272 4.49 -33.28 -9.77
N GLN A 273 5.72 -33.70 -10.05
CA GLN A 273 6.62 -32.90 -10.88
C GLN A 273 6.11 -32.73 -12.32
N ALA A 274 5.56 -33.78 -12.91
CA ALA A 274 4.99 -33.72 -14.26
C ALA A 274 3.67 -32.98 -14.34
N ARG A 275 2.88 -32.96 -13.25
CA ARG A 275 1.55 -32.38 -13.19
C ARG A 275 1.51 -31.05 -12.42
N LYS A 276 2.68 -30.52 -12.04
CA LYS A 276 2.79 -29.30 -11.23
C LYS A 276 2.17 -28.07 -11.92
N ALA A 277 2.35 -27.91 -13.22
CA ALA A 277 1.75 -26.82 -13.98
C ALA A 277 0.22 -26.88 -13.97
N ASP A 278 -0.36 -28.07 -14.12
CA ASP A 278 -1.79 -28.29 -14.04
C ASP A 278 -2.35 -27.94 -12.65
N LEU A 279 -1.63 -28.33 -11.59
CA LEU A 279 -2.03 -28.02 -10.22
C LEU A 279 -1.94 -26.51 -9.95
N ALA A 280 -0.92 -25.83 -10.44
CA ALA A 280 -0.78 -24.39 -10.37
C ALA A 280 -1.92 -23.66 -11.10
N ALA A 281 -2.22 -24.08 -12.35
CA ALA A 281 -3.30 -23.49 -13.15
C ALA A 281 -4.68 -23.71 -12.51
N SER A 282 -4.95 -24.90 -11.97
CA SER A 282 -6.21 -25.17 -11.27
C SER A 282 -6.33 -24.40 -9.96
N THR A 283 -5.21 -24.14 -9.26
CA THR A 283 -5.17 -23.34 -8.02
C THR A 283 -5.43 -21.87 -8.32
N GLU A 284 -4.71 -21.30 -9.28
CA GLU A 284 -4.93 -19.90 -9.72
C GLU A 284 -6.37 -19.70 -10.17
N ALA A 285 -6.91 -20.60 -11.00
CA ALA A 285 -8.29 -20.53 -11.46
C ALA A 285 -9.30 -20.58 -10.30
N ALA A 286 -9.03 -21.38 -9.26
CA ALA A 286 -9.92 -21.43 -8.10
C ALA A 286 -9.93 -20.12 -7.30
N ILE A 287 -8.77 -19.50 -7.10
CA ILE A 287 -8.66 -18.18 -6.41
C ILE A 287 -9.35 -17.11 -7.24
N VAL A 288 -8.99 -17.00 -8.53
CA VAL A 288 -9.50 -15.97 -9.42
C VAL A 288 -11.02 -16.07 -9.60
N ASP A 289 -11.58 -17.27 -9.73
CA ASP A 289 -13.02 -17.48 -9.87
C ASP A 289 -13.78 -16.91 -8.65
N VAL A 290 -13.30 -17.15 -7.42
CA VAL A 290 -13.89 -16.58 -6.21
C VAL A 290 -13.81 -15.06 -6.21
N LEU A 291 -12.63 -14.49 -6.50
CA LEU A 291 -12.41 -13.04 -6.52
C LEU A 291 -13.36 -12.37 -7.54
N VAL A 292 -13.40 -12.87 -8.77
CA VAL A 292 -14.23 -12.31 -9.85
C VAL A 292 -15.71 -12.37 -9.50
N ARG A 293 -16.22 -13.54 -9.11
CA ARG A 293 -17.66 -13.71 -8.85
C ARG A 293 -18.14 -12.91 -7.65
N LYS A 294 -17.35 -12.83 -6.56
CA LYS A 294 -17.69 -11.99 -5.40
C LYS A 294 -17.69 -10.50 -5.78
N THR A 295 -16.73 -10.04 -6.59
CA THR A 295 -16.68 -8.68 -7.10
C THR A 295 -17.91 -8.35 -7.95
N LEU A 296 -18.31 -9.22 -8.87
CA LEU A 296 -19.52 -9.04 -9.67
C LEU A 296 -20.79 -9.02 -8.81
N THR A 297 -20.81 -9.78 -7.72
CA THR A 297 -21.92 -9.76 -6.78
C THR A 297 -21.97 -8.44 -6.02
N ALA A 298 -20.83 -7.91 -5.57
CA ALA A 298 -20.73 -6.60 -4.94
C ALA A 298 -21.20 -5.47 -5.88
N LEU A 299 -20.81 -5.51 -7.15
CA LEU A 299 -21.29 -4.56 -8.16
C LEU A 299 -22.80 -4.60 -8.34
N ARG A 300 -23.40 -5.80 -8.38
CA ARG A 300 -24.86 -5.93 -8.46
C ARG A 300 -25.57 -5.43 -7.21
N GLN A 301 -25.04 -5.71 -6.01
CA GLN A 301 -25.65 -5.27 -4.75
C GLN A 301 -25.57 -3.75 -4.56
N THR A 302 -24.46 -3.13 -4.98
CA THR A 302 -24.28 -1.68 -4.86
C THR A 302 -24.88 -0.89 -6.02
N GLY A 303 -25.18 -1.52 -7.14
CA GLY A 303 -25.63 -0.86 -8.37
C GLY A 303 -24.53 -0.02 -9.06
N LEU A 304 -23.28 -0.12 -8.62
CA LEU A 304 -22.17 0.66 -9.18
C LEU A 304 -21.63 0.04 -10.47
N GLN A 305 -21.14 0.89 -11.38
CA GLN A 305 -20.64 0.49 -12.70
C GLN A 305 -19.13 0.74 -12.84
N ARG A 306 -18.43 0.93 -11.73
CA ARG A 306 -16.97 1.06 -11.68
C ARG A 306 -16.40 0.13 -10.63
N VAL A 307 -15.30 -0.50 -10.96
CA VAL A 307 -14.52 -1.29 -10.01
C VAL A 307 -13.05 -0.89 -10.08
N VAL A 308 -12.45 -0.72 -8.93
CA VAL A 308 -11.02 -0.52 -8.75
C VAL A 308 -10.42 -1.82 -8.21
N VAL A 309 -9.32 -2.28 -8.82
CA VAL A 309 -8.56 -3.42 -8.29
C VAL A 309 -7.21 -2.90 -7.82
N ALA A 310 -6.89 -3.11 -6.54
CA ALA A 310 -5.70 -2.59 -5.91
C ALA A 310 -4.98 -3.67 -5.08
N GLY A 311 -3.68 -3.47 -4.85
CA GLY A 311 -2.80 -4.42 -4.16
C GLY A 311 -2.09 -5.38 -5.12
N GLY A 312 -1.03 -6.04 -4.63
CA GLY A 312 -0.09 -6.83 -5.44
C GLY A 312 -0.72 -7.96 -6.26
N VAL A 313 -1.78 -8.63 -5.75
CA VAL A 313 -2.52 -9.65 -6.50
C VAL A 313 -3.26 -9.04 -7.70
N GLY A 314 -3.56 -7.74 -7.67
CA GLY A 314 -4.12 -6.99 -8.80
C GLY A 314 -3.21 -6.97 -10.06
N ALA A 315 -1.94 -7.32 -9.93
CA ALA A 315 -1.02 -7.51 -11.07
C ALA A 315 -1.20 -8.86 -11.77
N ASN A 316 -1.92 -9.82 -11.18
CA ASN A 316 -2.13 -11.14 -11.74
C ASN A 316 -2.87 -11.06 -13.09
N ARG A 317 -2.25 -11.59 -14.14
CA ARG A 317 -2.77 -11.51 -15.51
C ARG A 317 -4.09 -12.26 -15.70
N HIS A 318 -4.22 -13.42 -15.06
CA HIS A 318 -5.44 -14.23 -15.16
C HIS A 318 -6.62 -13.52 -14.48
N LEU A 319 -6.41 -12.93 -13.29
CA LEU A 319 -7.41 -12.12 -12.61
C LEU A 319 -7.85 -10.93 -13.50
N ARG A 320 -6.92 -10.17 -14.05
CA ARG A 320 -7.22 -9.04 -14.94
C ARG A 320 -8.04 -9.49 -16.16
N SER A 321 -7.62 -10.57 -16.82
CA SER A 321 -8.30 -11.11 -18.00
C SER A 321 -9.75 -11.51 -17.69
N GLN A 322 -9.96 -12.32 -16.62
CA GLN A 322 -11.27 -12.81 -16.24
C GLN A 322 -12.21 -11.68 -15.76
N LEU A 323 -11.68 -10.77 -14.94
CA LEU A 323 -12.49 -9.67 -14.44
C LEU A 323 -12.87 -8.69 -15.55
N ASN A 324 -11.91 -8.34 -16.44
CA ASN A 324 -12.20 -7.45 -17.58
C ASN A 324 -13.26 -8.06 -18.51
N ALA A 325 -13.14 -9.35 -18.86
CA ALA A 325 -14.12 -10.03 -19.70
C ALA A 325 -15.53 -10.00 -19.06
N ALA A 326 -15.62 -10.33 -17.77
CA ALA A 326 -16.88 -10.35 -17.05
C ALA A 326 -17.49 -8.96 -16.86
N CYS A 327 -16.69 -7.95 -16.56
CA CYS A 327 -17.11 -6.55 -16.39
C CYS A 327 -17.55 -5.92 -17.72
N THR A 328 -16.85 -6.22 -18.83
CA THR A 328 -17.25 -5.76 -20.17
C THR A 328 -18.66 -6.23 -20.53
N GLN A 329 -18.99 -7.50 -20.23
CA GLN A 329 -20.34 -8.03 -20.46
C GLN A 329 -21.42 -7.29 -19.66
N GLN A 330 -21.09 -6.72 -18.50
CA GLN A 330 -21.99 -5.98 -17.62
C GLN A 330 -21.88 -4.46 -17.79
N LYS A 331 -21.12 -3.96 -18.75
CA LYS A 331 -20.84 -2.52 -18.98
C LYS A 331 -20.23 -1.84 -17.76
N VAL A 332 -19.43 -2.57 -16.99
CA VAL A 332 -18.69 -2.07 -15.82
C VAL A 332 -17.29 -1.69 -16.25
N ARG A 333 -16.83 -0.52 -15.83
CA ARG A 333 -15.45 -0.04 -16.03
C ARG A 333 -14.53 -0.58 -14.96
N VAL A 334 -13.35 -1.09 -15.35
CA VAL A 334 -12.34 -1.61 -14.42
C VAL A 334 -11.12 -0.71 -14.45
N HIS A 335 -10.67 -0.26 -13.28
CA HIS A 335 -9.49 0.57 -13.12
C HIS A 335 -8.43 -0.17 -12.31
N TYR A 336 -7.18 -0.06 -12.74
CA TYR A 336 -6.01 -0.65 -12.10
C TYR A 336 -4.93 0.41 -11.95
N PRO A 337 -4.07 0.30 -10.94
CA PRO A 337 -2.81 1.04 -10.97
C PRO A 337 -1.92 0.49 -12.09
N GLU A 338 -0.96 1.29 -12.52
CA GLU A 338 0.12 0.82 -13.40
C GLU A 338 0.81 -0.39 -12.77
N LEU A 339 1.30 -1.33 -13.58
CA LEU A 339 1.83 -2.62 -13.07
C LEU A 339 2.94 -2.43 -12.04
N HIS A 340 3.83 -1.45 -12.26
CA HIS A 340 4.93 -1.14 -11.35
C HIS A 340 4.49 -0.42 -10.05
N LEU A 341 3.23 0.02 -9.96
CA LEU A 341 2.61 0.64 -8.78
C LEU A 341 1.59 -0.29 -8.08
N CYS A 342 1.48 -1.55 -8.49
CA CYS A 342 0.56 -2.50 -7.85
C CYS A 342 1.04 -2.98 -6.48
N THR A 343 2.36 -3.09 -6.27
CA THR A 343 2.97 -3.47 -4.99
C THR A 343 3.14 -2.25 -4.08
N ASP A 344 3.63 -2.47 -2.87
CA ASP A 344 3.91 -1.40 -1.90
C ASP A 344 4.88 -0.39 -2.49
N ASN A 345 4.57 0.90 -2.42
CA ASN A 345 5.40 1.97 -2.99
C ASN A 345 5.13 3.33 -2.36
N GLY A 346 6.09 4.26 -2.48
CA GLY A 346 5.95 5.62 -1.93
C GLY A 346 4.91 6.47 -2.65
N ALA A 347 4.63 6.20 -3.94
CA ALA A 347 3.71 7.01 -4.74
C ALA A 347 2.26 6.87 -4.23
N MET A 348 1.84 5.67 -3.81
CA MET A 348 0.51 5.45 -3.24
C MET A 348 0.31 6.23 -1.94
N ILE A 349 1.36 6.37 -1.13
CA ILE A 349 1.31 7.11 0.14
C ILE A 349 1.27 8.62 -0.12
N ALA A 350 2.12 9.13 -1.02
CA ALA A 350 2.10 10.53 -1.41
C ALA A 350 0.76 10.93 -2.06
N MET A 351 0.19 10.06 -2.92
CA MET A 351 -1.11 10.28 -3.56
C MET A 351 -2.25 10.31 -2.54
N ALA A 352 -2.30 9.33 -1.63
CA ALA A 352 -3.33 9.31 -0.59
C ALA A 352 -3.26 10.55 0.31
N ALA A 353 -2.04 10.97 0.68
CA ALA A 353 -1.83 12.21 1.44
C ALA A 353 -2.35 13.43 0.66
N ALA A 354 -2.02 13.54 -0.63
CA ALA A 354 -2.47 14.63 -1.48
C ALA A 354 -3.99 14.71 -1.56
N LEU A 355 -4.64 13.59 -1.83
CA LEU A 355 -6.11 13.50 -1.95
C LEU A 355 -6.81 13.79 -0.62
N ARG A 356 -6.25 13.34 0.53
CA ARG A 356 -6.79 13.67 1.86
C ARG A 356 -6.70 15.15 2.18
N LEU A 357 -5.57 15.77 1.88
CA LEU A 357 -5.38 17.21 2.06
C LEU A 357 -6.33 18.02 1.18
N GLN A 358 -6.48 17.63 -0.10
CA GLN A 358 -7.43 18.25 -1.03
C GLN A 358 -8.88 18.12 -0.57
N ALA A 359 -9.25 16.95 -0.04
CA ALA A 359 -10.60 16.68 0.46
C ALA A 359 -10.90 17.33 1.84
N GLY A 360 -9.89 17.95 2.48
CA GLY A 360 -10.02 18.48 3.84
C GLY A 360 -10.28 17.42 4.92
N GLN A 361 -9.97 16.16 4.63
CA GLN A 361 -10.21 15.02 5.52
C GLN A 361 -9.15 14.89 6.61
N GLN A 362 -7.99 15.49 6.41
CA GLN A 362 -6.89 15.47 7.37
C GLN A 362 -6.02 16.72 7.22
N THR A 363 -5.39 17.14 8.31
CA THR A 363 -4.41 18.22 8.32
C THR A 363 -3.04 17.68 8.67
N ALA A 364 -2.02 18.07 7.90
CA ALA A 364 -0.64 17.80 8.27
C ALA A 364 -0.23 18.72 9.43
N ASN A 365 0.58 18.21 10.36
CA ASN A 365 0.95 18.93 11.59
C ASN A 365 2.47 18.93 11.82
N ARG A 366 2.95 19.76 12.75
CA ARG A 366 4.36 19.87 13.17
C ARG A 366 4.58 19.36 14.59
N ASP A 367 3.73 18.45 15.06
CA ASP A 367 3.91 17.85 16.37
C ASP A 367 5.12 16.90 16.41
N TYR A 368 5.41 16.23 15.31
CA TYR A 368 6.48 15.25 15.15
C TYR A 368 6.47 14.10 16.17
N ALA A 369 5.55 14.12 17.13
CA ALA A 369 5.24 12.96 17.93
C ALA A 369 4.44 11.98 17.08
N PHE A 370 4.84 10.71 17.07
CA PHE A 370 4.18 9.71 16.27
C PHE A 370 3.98 8.41 17.04
N ASP A 371 2.93 7.71 16.68
CA ASP A 371 2.69 6.32 16.93
C ASP A 371 2.49 5.59 15.62
N VAL A 372 2.72 4.30 15.59
CA VAL A 372 2.40 3.45 14.45
C VAL A 372 1.27 2.50 14.82
N LYS A 373 0.48 2.10 13.83
CA LYS A 373 -0.70 1.25 14.01
C LYS A 373 -0.51 -0.06 13.22
N PRO A 374 0.20 -1.06 13.77
CA PRO A 374 0.45 -2.34 13.09
C PRO A 374 -0.84 -3.06 12.67
N ARG A 375 -1.90 -2.86 13.44
CA ARG A 375 -3.27 -3.30 13.13
C ARG A 375 -4.16 -2.07 13.09
N TRP A 376 -4.70 -1.79 11.93
CA TRP A 376 -5.56 -0.64 11.72
C TRP A 376 -6.60 -0.96 10.64
N PRO A 377 -7.86 -1.23 11.01
CA PRO A 377 -8.91 -1.47 10.02
C PRO A 377 -9.20 -0.21 9.21
N LEU A 378 -9.34 -0.36 7.88
CA LEU A 378 -9.56 0.79 7.00
C LEU A 378 -10.90 1.50 7.27
N HIS A 379 -11.95 0.76 7.63
CA HIS A 379 -13.25 1.34 7.99
C HIS A 379 -13.23 2.18 9.28
N ALA A 380 -12.22 1.99 10.13
CA ALA A 380 -12.03 2.82 11.35
C ALA A 380 -11.41 4.20 11.04
N LEU A 381 -11.06 4.48 9.78
CA LEU A 381 -10.46 5.74 9.35
C LEU A 381 -11.43 6.91 9.42
N ALA A 382 -12.73 6.66 9.22
CA ALA A 382 -13.78 7.69 9.28
C ALA A 382 -14.06 8.19 10.71
N ALA A 383 -13.54 7.51 11.74
CA ALA A 383 -13.76 7.80 13.15
C ALA A 383 -12.55 8.44 13.87
N SER A 384 -11.48 8.79 13.14
CA SER A 384 -10.20 9.29 13.71
C SER A 384 -9.94 10.75 13.37
#